data_417ffcaee7ab4df50a07f62d4bfa66be
#
_entry.id   417ffcaee7ab4df50a07f62d4bfa66be
#
_cell.length_a   1.000
_cell.length_b   1.000
_cell.length_c   1.000
_cell.angle_alpha   90.00
_cell.angle_beta   90.00
_cell.angle_gamma   90.00
#
_symmetry.space_group_name_H-M   'P 1'
#
loop_
_entity.id
_entity.type
_entity.pdbx_description
1 polymer ?
#
loop_
_entity_poly.entity_id
_entity_poly.type
_entity_poly.pdbx_seq_one_letter_code
_entity_poly.pdbx_strand_id
1 'polypeptide(L)'
;MKYRVDDQTLEAGKFLAFVNQVWPGEYDPQKTQDALEKTLNITAYEGETLVGCLRILTDGYFFGTITELLVLPGYQGRGIGSCLLQLAREHTPTLLYFGAQPGLERFYEKNGCHRSLQSYQIEPLQ
;
A
#
# COMPACT_ATOMS: atom_id res chain seq x y z
N MET A 1 9.16 -14.52 7.59
CA MET A 1 8.40 -13.33 7.11
C MET A 1 7.46 -12.87 8.19
N LYS A 2 7.49 -11.60 8.55
CA LYS A 2 6.63 -11.06 9.59
C LYS A 2 5.75 -9.96 9.02
N TYR A 3 4.46 -10.03 9.30
CA TYR A 3 3.48 -9.01 8.87
C TYR A 3 2.99 -8.22 10.07
N ARG A 4 2.79 -6.91 9.87
CA ARG A 4 2.22 -6.04 10.90
C ARG A 4 1.03 -5.29 10.30
N VAL A 5 -0.07 -5.25 11.04
CA VAL A 5 -1.25 -4.46 10.66
C VAL A 5 -1.22 -3.19 11.50
N ASP A 6 -1.45 -2.05 10.83
CA ASP A 6 -1.36 -0.73 11.47
C ASP A 6 0.00 -0.53 12.14
N ASP A 7 1.05 -0.70 11.35
CA ASP A 7 2.43 -0.70 11.86
C ASP A 7 2.84 0.69 12.35
N GLN A 8 2.87 0.87 13.65
CA GLN A 8 3.22 2.13 14.29
C GLN A 8 4.73 2.38 14.31
N THR A 9 5.53 1.39 13.90
CA THR A 9 6.99 1.55 13.81
C THR A 9 7.43 2.08 12.46
N LEU A 10 6.51 2.14 11.48
CA LEU A 10 6.84 2.63 10.15
C LEU A 10 7.02 4.14 10.19
N GLU A 11 8.20 4.62 9.79
CA GLU A 11 8.50 6.04 9.76
C GLU A 11 9.10 6.42 8.40
N ALA A 12 9.19 7.72 8.11
CA ALA A 12 9.52 8.21 6.77
C ALA A 12 10.84 7.68 6.24
N GLY A 13 11.89 7.65 7.08
CA GLY A 13 13.20 7.21 6.61
C GLY A 13 13.19 5.78 6.11
N LYS A 14 12.60 4.87 6.90
CA LYS A 14 12.47 3.47 6.53
C LYS A 14 11.59 3.30 5.29
N PHE A 15 10.46 4.00 5.25
CA PHE A 15 9.52 3.89 4.15
C PHE A 15 10.14 4.41 2.85
N LEU A 16 10.85 5.54 2.89
CA LEU A 16 11.44 6.13 1.69
C LEU A 16 12.61 5.28 1.17
N ALA A 17 13.40 4.69 2.05
CA ALA A 17 14.44 3.75 1.63
C ALA A 17 13.83 2.57 0.89
N PHE A 18 12.68 2.11 1.33
CA PHE A 18 11.92 1.04 0.69
C PHE A 18 11.34 1.50 -0.66
N VAL A 19 10.62 2.63 -0.66
CA VAL A 19 9.94 3.12 -1.87
C VAL A 19 10.94 3.40 -2.99
N ASN A 20 12.10 3.95 -2.66
CA ASN A 20 13.10 4.29 -3.69
C ASN A 20 13.67 3.07 -4.39
N GLN A 21 13.51 1.87 -3.84
CA GLN A 21 13.91 0.64 -4.52
C GLN A 21 12.87 0.15 -5.53
N VAL A 22 11.63 0.68 -5.44
CA VAL A 22 10.54 0.29 -6.34
C VAL A 22 10.22 1.42 -7.31
N TRP A 23 10.01 2.61 -6.78
CA TRP A 23 9.71 3.82 -7.55
C TRP A 23 10.66 4.93 -7.11
N PRO A 24 11.87 4.99 -7.68
CA PRO A 24 12.83 6.04 -7.32
C PRO A 24 12.27 7.44 -7.59
N GLY A 25 12.56 8.36 -6.69
CA GLY A 25 12.09 9.74 -6.84
C GLY A 25 12.58 10.61 -5.70
N GLU A 26 12.24 11.88 -5.77
CA GLU A 26 12.52 12.83 -4.71
C GLU A 26 11.24 13.03 -3.90
N TYR A 27 11.26 12.61 -2.66
CA TYR A 27 10.12 12.65 -1.77
C TYR A 27 10.45 13.53 -0.57
N ASP A 28 9.49 14.34 -0.16
CA ASP A 28 9.62 15.19 1.03
C ASP A 28 9.45 14.33 2.29
N PRO A 29 10.48 14.23 3.15
CA PRO A 29 10.39 13.33 4.32
C PRO A 29 9.31 13.74 5.31
N GLN A 30 9.10 15.04 5.51
CA GLN A 30 8.08 15.49 6.47
C GLN A 30 6.68 15.22 5.96
N LYS A 31 6.41 15.50 4.68
CA LYS A 31 5.11 15.14 4.08
C LYS A 31 4.86 13.66 4.13
N THR A 32 5.90 12.86 3.90
CA THR A 32 5.80 11.41 3.97
C THR A 32 5.43 10.97 5.38
N GLN A 33 6.10 11.53 6.39
CA GLN A 33 5.81 11.19 7.78
C GLN A 33 4.36 11.54 8.14
N ASP A 34 3.92 12.73 7.76
CA ASP A 34 2.55 13.18 8.04
C ASP A 34 1.53 12.27 7.35
N ALA A 35 1.81 11.87 6.11
CA ALA A 35 0.92 10.99 5.37
C ALA A 35 0.84 9.59 5.99
N LEU A 36 1.98 9.05 6.42
CA LEU A 36 2.00 7.72 7.06
C LEU A 36 1.16 7.69 8.32
N GLU A 37 1.09 8.80 9.04
CA GLU A 37 0.29 8.90 10.27
C GLU A 37 -1.21 8.94 10.00
N LYS A 38 -1.60 9.21 8.75
CA LYS A 38 -3.02 9.28 8.36
C LYS A 38 -3.52 8.01 7.69
N THR A 39 -2.65 7.04 7.44
CA THR A 39 -3.04 5.80 6.77
C THR A 39 -2.88 4.62 7.70
N LEU A 40 -3.64 3.57 7.41
CA LEU A 40 -3.45 2.27 8.05
C LEU A 40 -2.39 1.54 7.23
N ASN A 41 -1.26 1.25 7.84
CA ASN A 41 -0.08 0.73 7.15
C ASN A 41 0.11 -0.74 7.47
N ILE A 42 0.00 -1.58 6.43
CA ILE A 42 0.21 -3.02 6.56
C ILE A 42 1.56 -3.32 5.94
N THR A 43 2.44 -3.93 6.72
CA THR A 43 3.85 -4.09 6.34
C THR A 43 4.27 -5.56 6.39
N ALA A 44 5.28 -5.87 5.59
CA ALA A 44 5.93 -7.18 5.58
C ALA A 44 7.43 -6.98 5.79
N TYR A 45 7.99 -7.72 6.73
CA TYR A 45 9.41 -7.65 7.07
C TYR A 45 10.06 -9.02 6.91
N GLU A 46 11.28 -9.01 6.40
CA GLU A 46 12.17 -10.15 6.55
C GLU A 46 13.29 -9.70 7.50
N GLY A 47 13.28 -10.27 8.72
CA GLY A 47 14.12 -9.71 9.78
C GLY A 47 13.68 -8.29 10.09
N GLU A 48 14.62 -7.34 9.98
CA GLU A 48 14.32 -5.92 10.18
C GLU A 48 14.15 -5.17 8.87
N THR A 49 14.21 -5.86 7.75
CA THR A 49 14.11 -5.24 6.42
C THR A 49 12.66 -5.17 5.98
N LEU A 50 12.19 -3.96 5.67
CA LEU A 50 10.87 -3.75 5.10
C LEU A 50 10.89 -4.21 3.65
N VAL A 51 10.08 -5.21 3.32
CA VAL A 51 10.07 -5.80 1.98
C VAL A 51 8.74 -5.64 1.26
N GLY A 52 7.68 -5.27 1.98
CA GLY A 52 6.37 -5.03 1.36
C GLY A 52 5.55 -4.07 2.19
N CYS A 53 4.67 -3.32 1.54
CA CYS A 53 3.79 -2.37 2.22
C CYS A 53 2.53 -2.14 1.41
N LEU A 54 1.41 -2.13 2.10
CA LEU A 54 0.11 -1.75 1.57
C LEU A 54 -0.46 -0.71 2.50
N ARG A 55 -0.84 0.47 1.95
CA ARG A 55 -1.40 1.53 2.77
C ARG A 55 -2.86 1.77 2.41
N ILE A 56 -3.69 1.93 3.44
CA ILE A 56 -5.10 2.21 3.30
C ILE A 56 -5.37 3.62 3.81
N LEU A 57 -6.03 4.44 2.99
CA LEU A 57 -6.55 5.74 3.39
C LEU A 57 -8.07 5.61 3.46
N THR A 58 -8.64 5.87 4.63
CA THR A 58 -10.08 5.70 4.84
C THR A 58 -10.58 6.72 5.86
N ASP A 59 -11.85 7.11 5.72
CA ASP A 59 -12.50 7.91 6.76
C ASP A 59 -12.97 7.05 7.95
N GLY A 60 -12.84 5.74 7.83
CA GLY A 60 -13.25 4.81 8.89
C GLY A 60 -14.72 4.46 8.87
N TYR A 61 -15.53 5.07 8.01
CA TYR A 61 -16.99 4.93 8.02
C TYR A 61 -17.56 4.55 6.67
N PHE A 62 -17.21 5.24 5.60
CA PHE A 62 -17.88 5.06 4.31
C PHE A 62 -16.96 4.79 3.14
N PHE A 63 -15.77 5.35 3.14
CA PHE A 63 -14.89 5.27 1.97
C PHE A 63 -13.47 4.91 2.36
N GLY A 64 -12.81 4.14 1.51
CA GLY A 64 -11.40 3.85 1.63
C GLY A 64 -10.78 3.53 0.30
N THR A 65 -9.47 3.71 0.23
CA THR A 65 -8.69 3.37 -0.95
C THR A 65 -7.37 2.76 -0.52
N ILE A 66 -6.83 1.88 -1.36
CA ILE A 66 -5.43 1.44 -1.22
C ILE A 66 -4.60 2.47 -1.96
N THR A 67 -3.75 3.20 -1.24
CA THR A 67 -2.92 4.23 -1.86
C THR A 67 -1.81 3.62 -2.71
N GLU A 68 -1.21 2.56 -2.21
CA GLU A 68 -0.25 1.76 -2.99
C GLU A 68 -0.06 0.40 -2.34
N LEU A 69 0.37 -0.55 -3.15
CA LEU A 69 0.81 -1.87 -2.73
C LEU A 69 2.14 -2.12 -3.41
N LEU A 70 3.21 -2.19 -2.63
CA LEU A 70 4.55 -2.33 -3.14
C LEU A 70 5.26 -3.51 -2.49
N VAL A 71 6.02 -4.25 -3.29
CA VAL A 71 6.88 -5.35 -2.83
C VAL A 71 8.23 -5.15 -3.51
N LEU A 72 9.32 -5.27 -2.74
CA LEU A 72 10.67 -5.13 -3.30
C LEU A 72 10.86 -6.11 -4.45
N PRO A 73 11.59 -5.69 -5.52
CA PRO A 73 11.76 -6.55 -6.70
C PRO A 73 12.29 -7.94 -6.39
N GLY A 74 13.25 -8.05 -5.46
CA GLY A 74 13.81 -9.35 -5.10
C GLY A 74 12.88 -10.24 -4.30
N TYR A 75 11.73 -9.73 -3.87
CA TYR A 75 10.76 -10.45 -3.05
C TYR A 75 9.44 -10.69 -3.76
N GLN A 76 9.32 -10.26 -5.00
CA GLN A 76 8.12 -10.51 -5.81
C GLN A 76 8.02 -11.98 -6.19
N GLY A 77 6.78 -12.44 -6.44
CA GLY A 77 6.55 -13.83 -6.81
C GLY A 77 6.57 -14.81 -5.63
N ARG A 78 6.55 -14.33 -4.41
CA ARG A 78 6.59 -15.16 -3.20
C ARG A 78 5.29 -15.11 -2.38
N GLY A 79 4.25 -14.49 -2.92
CA GLY A 79 2.96 -14.41 -2.23
C GLY A 79 2.83 -13.28 -1.22
N ILE A 80 3.81 -12.38 -1.13
CA ILE A 80 3.77 -11.28 -0.16
C ILE A 80 2.65 -10.31 -0.50
N GLY A 81 2.52 -9.93 -1.78
CA GLY A 81 1.43 -9.03 -2.20
C GLY A 81 0.06 -9.62 -1.93
N SER A 82 -0.12 -10.91 -2.18
CA SER A 82 -1.39 -11.60 -1.92
C SER A 82 -1.70 -11.62 -0.42
N CYS A 83 -0.70 -11.82 0.42
CA CYS A 83 -0.87 -11.80 1.87
C CYS A 83 -1.26 -10.40 2.36
N LEU A 84 -0.60 -9.37 1.83
CA LEU A 84 -0.93 -7.98 2.19
C LEU A 84 -2.37 -7.64 1.80
N LEU A 85 -2.82 -8.07 0.62
CA LEU A 85 -4.21 -7.86 0.20
C LEU A 85 -5.18 -8.59 1.12
N GLN A 86 -4.87 -9.81 1.53
CA GLN A 86 -5.73 -10.56 2.43
C GLN A 86 -5.83 -9.87 3.79
N LEU A 87 -4.72 -9.35 4.32
CA LEU A 87 -4.74 -8.60 5.56
C LEU A 87 -5.54 -7.31 5.41
N ALA A 88 -5.44 -6.64 4.27
CA ALA A 88 -6.25 -5.46 4.01
C ALA A 88 -7.73 -5.80 4.04
N ARG A 89 -8.12 -6.91 3.41
CA ARG A 89 -9.51 -7.35 3.41
C ARG A 89 -10.02 -7.63 4.82
N GLU A 90 -9.19 -8.24 5.65
CA GLU A 90 -9.58 -8.61 7.02
C GLU A 90 -9.67 -7.42 7.95
N HIS A 91 -8.91 -6.36 7.69
CA HIS A 91 -8.76 -5.26 8.66
C HIS A 91 -9.31 -3.92 8.21
N THR A 92 -9.75 -3.79 6.96
CA THR A 92 -10.33 -2.52 6.52
C THR A 92 -11.71 -2.31 7.15
N PRO A 93 -11.99 -1.09 7.65
CA PRO A 93 -13.32 -0.80 8.16
C PRO A 93 -14.34 -0.51 7.06
N THR A 94 -13.88 -0.28 5.82
CA THR A 94 -14.73 0.12 4.71
C THR A 94 -14.43 -0.68 3.47
N LEU A 95 -15.35 -0.61 2.51
CA LEU A 95 -15.07 -1.00 1.13
C LEU A 95 -13.84 -0.23 0.64
N LEU A 96 -12.99 -0.87 -0.15
CA LEU A 96 -11.81 -0.22 -0.71
C LEU A 96 -11.91 -0.14 -2.22
N TYR A 97 -11.77 1.08 -2.74
CA TYR A 97 -11.58 1.32 -4.16
C TYR A 97 -10.10 1.59 -4.42
N PHE A 98 -9.60 1.20 -5.58
CA PHE A 98 -8.21 1.52 -5.93
C PHE A 98 -7.99 1.29 -7.42
N GLY A 99 -6.92 1.88 -7.96
CA GLY A 99 -6.52 1.67 -9.33
C GLY A 99 -5.41 0.64 -9.43
N ALA A 100 -5.42 -0.15 -10.48
CA ALA A 100 -4.36 -1.08 -10.78
C ALA A 100 -3.46 -0.50 -11.87
N GLN A 101 -2.15 -0.63 -11.70
CA GLN A 101 -1.22 -0.30 -12.77
C GLN A 101 -1.47 -1.24 -13.96
N PRO A 102 -1.29 -0.76 -15.20
CA PRO A 102 -1.45 -1.62 -16.37
C PRO A 102 -0.59 -2.89 -16.24
N GLY A 103 -1.20 -4.02 -16.53
CA GLY A 103 -0.51 -5.31 -16.44
C GLY A 103 -0.69 -6.02 -15.11
N LEU A 104 -1.27 -5.36 -14.09
CA LEU A 104 -1.49 -5.97 -12.78
C LEU A 104 -2.93 -6.40 -12.55
N GLU A 105 -3.81 -6.23 -13.53
CA GLU A 105 -5.22 -6.55 -13.39
C GLU A 105 -5.43 -8.01 -12.96
N ARG A 106 -4.70 -8.93 -13.59
CA ARG A 106 -4.85 -10.35 -13.29
C ARG A 106 -4.44 -10.67 -11.85
N PHE A 107 -3.41 -10.01 -11.34
CA PHE A 107 -3.00 -10.19 -9.95
C PHE A 107 -4.14 -9.87 -8.99
N TYR A 108 -4.79 -8.72 -9.20
CA TYR A 108 -5.88 -8.31 -8.33
C TYR A 108 -7.10 -9.23 -8.50
N GLU A 109 -7.44 -9.60 -9.72
CA GLU A 109 -8.60 -10.44 -9.98
C GLU A 109 -8.45 -11.83 -9.35
N LYS A 110 -7.26 -12.42 -9.45
CA LYS A 110 -7.06 -13.74 -8.84
C LYS A 110 -7.02 -13.67 -7.31
N ASN A 111 -6.84 -12.48 -6.73
CA ASN A 111 -6.86 -12.27 -5.29
C ASN A 111 -8.23 -11.79 -4.79
N GLY A 112 -9.28 -11.96 -5.59
CA GLY A 112 -10.64 -11.69 -5.16
C GLY A 112 -11.12 -10.26 -5.37
N CYS A 113 -10.31 -9.42 -6.02
CA CYS A 113 -10.73 -8.07 -6.38
C CYS A 113 -11.44 -8.10 -7.73
N HIS A 114 -12.37 -7.21 -7.94
CA HIS A 114 -13.08 -7.14 -9.22
C HIS A 114 -13.20 -5.71 -9.66
N ARG A 115 -13.42 -5.52 -10.97
CA ARG A 115 -13.56 -4.19 -11.54
C ARG A 115 -14.77 -3.49 -10.96
N SER A 116 -14.63 -2.20 -10.74
CA SER A 116 -15.67 -1.36 -10.19
C SER A 116 -15.79 -0.10 -11.02
N LEU A 117 -15.89 1.06 -10.38
CA LEU A 117 -16.02 2.32 -11.08
C LEU A 117 -14.77 2.64 -11.90
N GLN A 118 -14.98 3.23 -13.07
CA GLN A 118 -13.86 3.74 -13.86
C GLN A 118 -13.27 4.94 -13.14
N SER A 119 -11.95 4.95 -13.03
CA SER A 119 -11.22 5.95 -12.25
C SER A 119 -11.01 7.24 -13.03
N TYR A 120 -11.11 8.37 -12.35
CA TYR A 120 -10.74 9.68 -12.86
C TYR A 120 -9.82 10.33 -11.86
N GLN A 121 -9.01 11.29 -12.32
CA GLN A 121 -8.17 12.07 -11.42
C GLN A 121 -8.32 13.54 -11.71
N ILE A 122 -8.04 14.37 -10.70
CA ILE A 122 -8.03 15.81 -10.84
C ILE A 122 -6.81 16.34 -10.07
N GLU A 123 -6.12 17.28 -10.64
CA GLU A 123 -4.92 17.86 -10.04
C GLU A 123 -5.25 19.13 -9.30
N PRO A 124 -4.61 19.38 -8.15
CA PRO A 124 -4.86 20.62 -7.42
C PRO A 124 -4.34 21.82 -8.19
N LEU A 125 -4.98 22.95 -8.01
CA LEU A 125 -4.46 24.23 -8.54
C LEU A 125 -3.23 24.63 -7.75
N GLN A 126 -2.24 25.19 -8.43
CA GLN A 126 -0.99 25.62 -7.80
C GLN A 126 -1.13 26.93 -7.06
#